data_44331a5bf7792f8bd905858ed0587b4f
#
_entry.id   44331a5bf7792f8bd905858ed0587b4f
#
_cell.length_a   1.000
_cell.length_b   1.000
_cell.length_c   1.000
_cell.angle_alpha   90.00
_cell.angle_beta   90.00
_cell.angle_gamma   90.00
#
_symmetry.space_group_name_H-M   'P 1'
#
loop_
_entity.id
_entity.type
_entity.pdbx_description
1 polymer ?
#
loop_
_entity_poly.entity_id
_entity_poly.type
_entity_poly.pdbx_seq_one_letter_code
_entity_poly.pdbx_strand_id
1 'polypeptide(L)'
;LAYGYGNNGNASIDFSNIDLQPGEYDLVLTGYNAFTEQAIINVISPEGAYLIYNDYQIVEDSNLNDFIEFGDDVSINILVENVGIDNTNAVNVNVTSTDEFITFTNSSSQIAYAIANEIATTETPITFSVPESIPDGHMIQFSAQFYNDQGNWEDNFTIEAHAPVFVASNPQVIDTDDNGTWDAGESATIIVNCANEGSADFNWYPGATIS
;
A
#
# COMPACT_ATOMS: atom_id res chain seq x y z
N LEU A 1 2.99 0.58 18.76
CA LEU A 1 3.82 0.31 19.95
C LEU A 1 5.30 0.39 19.56
N ALA A 2 6.04 1.34 20.15
CA ALA A 2 7.49 1.45 19.99
C ALA A 2 8.21 0.86 21.20
N TYR A 3 9.40 0.33 21.00
CA TYR A 3 10.29 -0.08 22.08
C TYR A 3 11.74 0.20 21.75
N GLY A 4 12.54 0.45 22.76
CA GLY A 4 13.97 0.66 22.65
C GLY A 4 14.71 -0.02 23.80
N TYR A 5 16.00 -0.19 23.62
CA TYR A 5 16.87 -0.81 24.64
C TYR A 5 17.85 0.22 25.18
N GLY A 6 18.02 0.22 26.50
CA GLY A 6 18.97 1.09 27.18
C GLY A 6 20.25 0.36 27.54
N ASN A 7 21.36 1.10 27.57
CA ASN A 7 22.63 0.64 28.10
C ASN A 7 23.29 1.79 28.90
N ASN A 8 23.92 1.45 30.01
CA ASN A 8 24.64 2.42 30.89
C ASN A 8 23.77 3.61 31.37
N GLY A 9 22.50 3.35 31.70
CA GLY A 9 21.61 4.37 32.27
C GLY A 9 20.91 5.26 31.26
N ASN A 10 21.13 5.06 29.97
CA ASN A 10 20.41 5.76 28.90
C ASN A 10 19.68 4.77 28.02
N ALA A 11 18.43 5.11 27.64
CA ALA A 11 17.65 4.41 26.64
C ALA A 11 17.18 5.41 25.58
N SER A 12 17.12 4.97 24.32
CA SER A 12 16.51 5.75 23.24
C SER A 12 15.47 4.92 22.54
N ILE A 13 14.34 5.55 22.23
CA ILE A 13 13.29 4.99 21.39
C ILE A 13 13.24 5.87 20.14
N ASP A 14 13.32 5.23 18.99
CA ASP A 14 13.15 5.91 17.71
C ASP A 14 11.68 5.85 17.29
N PHE A 15 11.09 7.01 17.05
CA PHE A 15 9.70 7.18 16.61
C PHE A 15 9.59 7.56 15.13
N SER A 16 10.71 7.59 14.38
CA SER A 16 10.74 8.05 12.98
C SER A 16 9.82 7.25 12.04
N ASN A 17 9.42 6.03 12.42
CA ASN A 17 8.52 5.17 11.67
C ASN A 17 7.16 4.97 12.37
N ILE A 18 6.80 5.86 13.29
CA ILE A 18 5.55 5.77 14.05
C ILE A 18 4.87 7.12 14.00
N ASP A 19 3.70 7.13 13.39
CA ASP A 19 2.83 8.31 13.39
C ASP A 19 2.13 8.41 14.76
N LEU A 20 2.60 9.36 15.59
CA LEU A 20 2.03 9.67 16.89
C LEU A 20 1.05 10.84 16.76
N GLN A 21 -0.22 10.55 16.84
CA GLN A 21 -1.25 11.58 16.90
C GLN A 21 -1.14 12.43 18.19
N PRO A 22 -1.60 13.69 18.21
CA PRO A 22 -1.66 14.47 19.42
C PRO A 22 -2.43 13.73 20.53
N GLY A 23 -1.86 13.68 21.73
CA GLY A 23 -2.44 12.96 22.85
C GLY A 23 -1.43 12.58 23.94
N GLU A 24 -1.90 11.87 24.94
CA GLU A 24 -1.07 11.36 26.04
C GLU A 24 -0.69 9.90 25.78
N TYR A 25 0.60 9.61 25.90
CA TYR A 25 1.18 8.28 25.69
C TYR A 25 1.91 7.81 26.93
N ASP A 26 1.69 6.58 27.32
CA ASP A 26 2.39 5.95 28.45
C ASP A 26 3.79 5.45 28.01
N LEU A 27 4.83 5.97 28.64
CA LEU A 27 6.18 5.42 28.58
C LEU A 27 6.37 4.45 29.73
N VAL A 28 6.60 3.17 29.44
CA VAL A 28 6.84 2.13 30.44
C VAL A 28 8.28 1.65 30.36
N LEU A 29 9.01 1.81 31.46
CA LEU A 29 10.39 1.37 31.61
C LEU A 29 10.40 0.08 32.44
N THR A 30 10.91 -1.00 31.85
CA THR A 30 11.05 -2.30 32.50
C THR A 30 12.51 -2.77 32.46
N GLY A 31 12.96 -3.50 33.46
CA GLY A 31 14.28 -4.10 33.50
C GLY A 31 14.27 -5.44 34.23
N TYR A 32 15.28 -6.26 33.94
CA TYR A 32 15.47 -7.50 34.70
C TYR A 32 15.78 -7.19 36.17
N ASN A 33 14.97 -7.74 37.08
CA ASN A 33 15.08 -7.52 38.53
C ASN A 33 15.01 -6.03 38.97
N ALA A 34 14.19 -5.24 38.23
CA ALA A 34 13.93 -3.83 38.53
C ALA A 34 12.42 -3.58 38.67
N PHE A 35 12.07 -2.54 39.43
CA PHE A 35 10.69 -2.06 39.42
C PHE A 35 10.35 -1.41 38.09
N THR A 36 9.11 -1.61 37.63
CA THR A 36 8.59 -0.93 36.46
C THR A 36 8.30 0.53 36.81
N GLU A 37 8.82 1.45 36.02
CA GLU A 37 8.54 2.88 36.11
C GLU A 37 7.66 3.30 34.93
N GLN A 38 6.80 4.28 35.18
CA GLN A 38 5.91 4.85 34.18
C GLN A 38 6.05 6.36 34.10
N ALA A 39 5.99 6.91 32.89
CA ALA A 39 5.95 8.34 32.63
C ALA A 39 4.96 8.62 31.50
N ILE A 40 4.43 9.86 31.47
CA ILE A 40 3.54 10.30 30.42
C ILE A 40 4.34 11.18 29.45
N ILE A 41 4.22 10.89 28.16
CA ILE A 41 4.70 11.75 27.06
C ILE A 41 3.46 12.40 26.43
N ASN A 42 3.47 13.74 26.37
CA ASN A 42 2.44 14.52 25.67
C ASN A 42 2.93 14.83 24.26
N VAL A 43 2.22 14.32 23.26
CA VAL A 43 2.35 14.74 21.86
C VAL A 43 1.34 15.86 21.67
N ILE A 44 1.79 17.04 21.27
CA ILE A 44 0.94 18.22 21.07
C ILE A 44 0.74 18.48 19.59
N SER A 45 -0.42 19.00 19.21
CA SER A 45 -0.65 19.48 17.85
C SER A 45 0.39 20.55 17.49
N PRO A 46 0.94 20.53 16.27
CA PRO A 46 1.85 21.57 15.82
C PRO A 46 1.15 22.93 15.79
N GLU A 47 1.91 24.00 16.00
CA GLU A 47 1.43 25.36 15.77
C GLU A 47 1.17 25.56 14.27
N GLY A 48 0.07 26.24 13.92
CA GLY A 48 -0.34 26.44 12.54
C GLY A 48 -1.10 25.24 11.95
N ALA A 49 -1.17 25.19 10.63
CA ALA A 49 -1.68 24.03 9.91
C ALA A 49 -0.63 22.92 9.82
N TYR A 50 -1.04 21.68 9.91
CA TYR A 50 -0.16 20.53 9.72
C TYR A 50 -0.91 19.38 9.06
N LEU A 51 -0.49 19.04 7.84
CA LEU A 51 -1.16 18.04 7.02
C LEU A 51 -0.43 16.72 7.08
N ILE A 52 -1.21 15.65 7.28
CA ILE A 52 -0.76 14.27 7.19
C ILE A 52 -1.63 13.50 6.20
N TYR A 53 -1.09 12.47 5.59
CA TYR A 53 -1.89 11.50 4.85
C TYR A 53 -2.82 10.77 5.80
N ASN A 54 -4.09 10.66 5.45
CA ASN A 54 -5.07 9.93 6.25
C ASN A 54 -5.43 8.59 5.58
N ASP A 55 -5.85 8.65 4.30
CA ASP A 55 -6.30 7.47 3.56
C ASP A 55 -6.35 7.79 2.05
N TYR A 56 -6.74 6.84 1.24
CA TYR A 56 -7.10 7.05 -0.15
C TYR A 56 -8.49 6.50 -0.45
N GLN A 57 -9.09 6.97 -1.51
CA GLN A 57 -10.36 6.46 -2.03
C GLN A 57 -10.20 6.16 -3.51
N ILE A 58 -10.49 4.93 -3.91
CA ILE A 58 -10.58 4.56 -5.33
C ILE A 58 -11.79 5.26 -5.91
N VAL A 59 -11.58 6.02 -6.98
CA VAL A 59 -12.63 6.75 -7.72
C VAL A 59 -13.00 5.95 -8.95
N GLU A 60 -12.01 5.31 -9.58
CA GLU A 60 -12.16 4.52 -10.79
C GLU A 60 -11.02 3.51 -10.87
N ASP A 61 -11.32 2.29 -11.22
CA ASP A 61 -10.41 1.23 -11.64
C ASP A 61 -10.93 0.58 -12.92
N SER A 62 -10.09 -0.14 -13.64
CA SER A 62 -10.45 -0.64 -14.98
C SER A 62 -11.56 -1.69 -14.96
N ASN A 63 -11.73 -2.42 -13.88
CA ASN A 63 -12.69 -3.52 -13.74
C ASN A 63 -13.83 -3.25 -12.74
N LEU A 64 -13.82 -2.09 -12.06
CA LEU A 64 -14.86 -1.59 -11.16
C LEU A 64 -15.11 -2.52 -9.95
N ASN A 65 -14.06 -3.03 -9.36
CA ASN A 65 -14.15 -3.92 -8.20
C ASN A 65 -13.60 -3.30 -6.89
N ASP A 66 -13.12 -2.06 -6.94
CA ASP A 66 -12.54 -1.31 -5.82
C ASP A 66 -11.23 -1.91 -5.26
N PHE A 67 -10.52 -2.71 -6.07
CA PHE A 67 -9.17 -3.20 -5.78
C PHE A 67 -8.17 -2.63 -6.78
N ILE A 68 -6.90 -2.60 -6.41
CA ILE A 68 -5.80 -2.25 -7.32
C ILE A 68 -5.15 -3.54 -7.77
N GLU A 69 -5.32 -3.87 -9.04
CA GLU A 69 -4.97 -5.17 -9.59
C GLU A 69 -4.02 -5.06 -10.78
N PHE A 70 -3.52 -6.21 -11.18
CA PHE A 70 -2.71 -6.38 -12.39
C PHE A 70 -3.44 -5.84 -13.64
N GLY A 71 -2.77 -5.02 -14.41
CA GLY A 71 -3.29 -4.46 -15.67
C GLY A 71 -4.26 -3.29 -15.52
N ASP A 72 -4.47 -2.75 -14.30
CA ASP A 72 -5.41 -1.67 -14.05
C ASP A 72 -4.86 -0.28 -14.42
N ASP A 73 -5.77 0.55 -14.92
CA ASP A 73 -5.66 2.00 -14.86
C ASP A 73 -6.50 2.49 -13.67
N VAL A 74 -5.84 3.13 -12.71
CA VAL A 74 -6.41 3.48 -11.40
C VAL A 74 -6.50 4.98 -11.23
N SER A 75 -7.61 5.43 -10.65
CA SER A 75 -7.84 6.81 -10.21
C SER A 75 -8.14 6.82 -8.72
N ILE A 76 -7.32 7.51 -7.92
CA ILE A 76 -7.53 7.64 -6.47
C ILE A 76 -7.60 9.11 -6.04
N ASN A 77 -8.48 9.40 -5.11
CA ASN A 77 -8.39 10.61 -4.31
C ASN A 77 -7.56 10.37 -3.07
N ILE A 78 -6.73 11.34 -2.71
CA ILE A 78 -5.97 11.33 -1.45
C ILE A 78 -6.79 12.06 -0.39
N LEU A 79 -6.97 11.42 0.75
CA LEU A 79 -7.57 11.97 1.95
C LEU A 79 -6.46 12.44 2.88
N VAL A 80 -6.56 13.70 3.31
CA VAL A 80 -5.54 14.38 4.10
C VAL A 80 -6.19 14.93 5.36
N GLU A 81 -5.62 14.65 6.52
CA GLU A 81 -6.07 15.20 7.78
C GLU A 81 -5.20 16.41 8.16
N ASN A 82 -5.86 17.49 8.59
CA ASN A 82 -5.17 18.62 9.16
C ASN A 82 -5.14 18.49 10.70
N VAL A 83 -4.07 17.92 11.23
CA VAL A 83 -3.89 17.74 12.68
C VAL A 83 -3.36 18.99 13.38
N GLY A 84 -3.13 20.08 12.64
CA GLY A 84 -2.78 21.39 13.16
C GLY A 84 -3.96 22.14 13.78
N ILE A 85 -3.70 23.32 14.33
CA ILE A 85 -4.71 24.15 15.01
C ILE A 85 -5.29 25.23 14.10
N ASP A 86 -4.71 25.49 12.95
CA ASP A 86 -5.14 26.49 11.97
C ASP A 86 -5.61 25.85 10.67
N ASN A 87 -6.56 26.49 9.98
CA ASN A 87 -6.99 26.09 8.66
C ASN A 87 -5.91 26.39 7.60
N THR A 88 -5.88 25.63 6.52
CA THR A 88 -5.04 25.97 5.36
C THR A 88 -5.77 26.86 4.36
N ASN A 89 -5.00 27.59 3.55
CA ASN A 89 -5.43 28.03 2.22
C ASN A 89 -5.38 26.83 1.25
N ALA A 90 -5.56 27.08 -0.06
CA ALA A 90 -5.39 26.05 -1.08
C ALA A 90 -4.00 25.37 -0.98
N VAL A 91 -3.98 24.04 -1.06
CA VAL A 91 -2.80 23.21 -0.92
C VAL A 91 -2.56 22.47 -2.22
N ASN A 92 -1.34 22.54 -2.74
CA ASN A 92 -0.93 21.69 -3.86
C ASN A 92 -0.54 20.30 -3.32
N VAL A 93 -0.94 19.27 -4.03
CA VAL A 93 -0.63 17.88 -3.74
C VAL A 93 0.19 17.30 -4.88
N ASN A 94 1.30 16.67 -4.56
CA ASN A 94 2.12 15.93 -5.53
C ASN A 94 2.44 14.55 -4.96
N VAL A 95 2.09 13.50 -5.71
CA VAL A 95 2.33 12.10 -5.33
C VAL A 95 3.42 11.53 -6.23
N THR A 96 4.38 10.85 -5.63
CA THR A 96 5.48 10.19 -6.33
C THR A 96 5.62 8.76 -5.88
N SER A 97 6.20 7.92 -6.73
CA SER A 97 6.62 6.56 -6.41
C SER A 97 7.92 6.26 -7.15
N THR A 98 8.80 5.50 -6.53
CA THR A 98 9.99 4.90 -7.17
C THR A 98 9.76 3.44 -7.52
N ASP A 99 8.55 2.94 -7.33
CA ASP A 99 8.17 1.57 -7.62
C ASP A 99 8.16 1.34 -9.14
N GLU A 100 8.79 0.26 -9.59
CA GLU A 100 8.92 -0.06 -11.01
C GLU A 100 7.61 -0.46 -11.68
N PHE A 101 6.60 -0.84 -10.88
CA PHE A 101 5.28 -1.24 -11.37
C PHE A 101 4.31 -0.07 -11.51
N ILE A 102 4.71 1.18 -11.22
CA ILE A 102 3.80 2.33 -11.29
C ILE A 102 4.19 3.30 -12.39
N THR A 103 3.23 3.62 -13.23
CA THR A 103 3.37 4.68 -14.23
C THR A 103 2.26 5.70 -14.04
N PHE A 104 2.61 6.90 -13.57
CA PHE A 104 1.64 7.98 -13.41
C PHE A 104 1.19 8.56 -14.76
N THR A 105 -0.11 8.77 -14.90
CA THR A 105 -0.71 9.62 -15.95
C THR A 105 -1.08 10.99 -15.40
N ASN A 106 -1.43 11.07 -14.10
CA ASN A 106 -1.55 12.31 -13.35
C ASN A 106 -1.04 12.13 -11.92
N SER A 107 -0.01 12.85 -11.52
CA SER A 107 0.59 12.78 -10.18
C SER A 107 0.30 14.01 -9.31
N SER A 108 -0.51 14.96 -9.77
CA SER A 108 -0.71 16.24 -9.10
C SER A 108 -2.19 16.56 -8.93
N SER A 109 -2.51 17.21 -7.80
CA SER A 109 -3.85 17.67 -7.48
C SER A 109 -3.80 18.92 -6.59
N GLN A 110 -4.95 19.38 -6.15
CA GLN A 110 -5.10 20.43 -5.14
C GLN A 110 -6.17 20.03 -4.12
N ILE A 111 -6.08 20.63 -2.94
CA ILE A 111 -7.11 20.67 -1.93
C ILE A 111 -7.48 22.14 -1.76
N ALA A 112 -8.76 22.50 -1.88
CA ALA A 112 -9.19 23.90 -1.83
C ALA A 112 -8.85 24.57 -0.48
N TYR A 113 -9.03 23.81 0.60
CA TYR A 113 -8.66 24.17 1.98
C TYR A 113 -8.77 22.92 2.87
N ALA A 114 -8.01 22.90 3.97
CA ALA A 114 -8.17 21.88 5.00
C ALA A 114 -8.44 22.54 6.36
N ILE A 115 -9.63 22.27 6.91
CA ILE A 115 -10.05 22.78 8.22
C ILE A 115 -9.28 22.03 9.30
N ALA A 116 -8.87 22.74 10.36
CA ALA A 116 -8.19 22.15 11.50
C ALA A 116 -9.01 21.03 12.14
N ASN A 117 -8.37 19.90 12.39
CA ASN A 117 -8.96 18.65 12.90
C ASN A 117 -10.05 18.03 12.01
N GLU A 118 -10.01 18.28 10.71
CA GLU A 118 -10.90 17.66 9.73
C GLU A 118 -10.11 17.03 8.58
N ILE A 119 -10.78 16.10 7.89
CA ILE A 119 -10.27 15.44 6.69
C ILE A 119 -10.70 16.22 5.46
N ALA A 120 -9.76 16.50 4.57
CA ALA A 120 -9.97 17.07 3.26
C ALA A 120 -9.60 16.07 2.17
N THR A 121 -10.11 16.25 0.96
CA THR A 121 -9.83 15.38 -0.18
C THR A 121 -9.30 16.16 -1.36
N THR A 122 -8.53 15.52 -2.22
CA THR A 122 -8.06 16.10 -3.48
C THR A 122 -9.22 16.38 -4.44
N GLU A 123 -9.14 17.51 -5.17
CA GLU A 123 -10.17 17.95 -6.13
C GLU A 123 -10.15 17.15 -7.44
N THR A 124 -8.98 16.68 -7.83
CA THR A 124 -8.79 15.84 -9.02
C THR A 124 -8.06 14.56 -8.61
N PRO A 125 -8.45 13.40 -9.17
CA PRO A 125 -7.79 12.15 -8.83
C PRO A 125 -6.32 12.13 -9.26
N ILE A 126 -5.49 11.46 -8.47
CA ILE A 126 -4.18 10.95 -8.90
C ILE A 126 -4.43 9.70 -9.72
N THR A 127 -3.82 9.61 -10.91
CA THR A 127 -4.05 8.51 -11.83
C THR A 127 -2.74 7.84 -12.24
N PHE A 128 -2.76 6.52 -12.23
CA PHE A 128 -1.61 5.69 -12.60
C PHE A 128 -2.06 4.36 -13.17
N SER A 129 -1.17 3.69 -13.90
CA SER A 129 -1.37 2.34 -14.40
C SER A 129 -0.49 1.34 -13.67
N VAL A 130 -1.02 0.13 -13.50
CA VAL A 130 -0.38 -1.04 -12.91
C VAL A 130 -0.19 -2.09 -14.02
N PRO A 131 1.02 -2.61 -14.28
CA PRO A 131 1.25 -3.57 -15.35
C PRO A 131 0.70 -4.97 -14.99
N GLU A 132 0.44 -5.78 -16.02
CA GLU A 132 0.05 -7.19 -15.85
C GLU A 132 1.10 -8.05 -15.12
N SER A 133 2.33 -7.55 -15.02
CA SER A 133 3.46 -8.27 -14.41
C SER A 133 3.65 -8.03 -12.92
N ILE A 134 2.79 -7.22 -12.29
CA ILE A 134 2.90 -6.96 -10.85
C ILE A 134 2.67 -8.26 -10.07
N PRO A 135 3.51 -8.58 -9.07
CA PRO A 135 3.28 -9.74 -8.22
C PRO A 135 2.08 -9.57 -7.30
N ASP A 136 1.40 -10.67 -6.99
CA ASP A 136 0.36 -10.71 -5.96
C ASP A 136 0.91 -10.33 -4.58
N GLY A 137 0.17 -9.47 -3.85
CA GLY A 137 0.58 -8.97 -2.54
C GLY A 137 1.73 -7.96 -2.56
N HIS A 138 2.08 -7.41 -3.74
CA HIS A 138 3.13 -6.40 -3.84
C HIS A 138 2.69 -5.10 -3.17
N MET A 139 3.54 -4.59 -2.24
CA MET A 139 3.30 -3.34 -1.51
C MET A 139 3.90 -2.16 -2.27
N ILE A 140 3.06 -1.46 -3.02
CA ILE A 140 3.45 -0.26 -3.77
C ILE A 140 3.68 0.89 -2.79
N GLN A 141 4.84 1.54 -2.87
CA GLN A 141 5.20 2.65 -1.98
C GLN A 141 5.01 3.98 -2.67
N PHE A 142 4.32 4.90 -2.00
CA PHE A 142 4.08 6.26 -2.46
C PHE A 142 4.61 7.27 -1.45
N SER A 143 5.02 8.44 -1.94
CA SER A 143 5.28 9.63 -1.15
C SER A 143 4.33 10.74 -1.62
N ALA A 144 3.61 11.36 -0.69
CA ALA A 144 2.73 12.49 -0.93
C ALA A 144 3.31 13.75 -0.32
N GLN A 145 3.46 14.79 -1.12
CA GLN A 145 3.88 16.11 -0.71
C GLN A 145 2.70 17.07 -0.77
N PHE A 146 2.48 17.78 0.31
CA PHE A 146 1.44 18.81 0.47
C PHE A 146 2.11 20.15 0.71
N TYR A 147 1.86 21.17 -0.12
CA TYR A 147 2.58 22.43 0.02
C TYR A 147 1.76 23.65 -0.41
N ASN A 148 1.97 24.75 0.30
CA ASN A 148 1.48 26.07 -0.02
C ASN A 148 2.38 27.16 0.63
N ASP A 149 1.89 28.39 0.76
CA ASP A 149 2.61 29.49 1.43
C ASP A 149 2.68 29.35 2.97
N GLN A 150 1.87 28.47 3.57
CA GLN A 150 1.84 28.23 5.02
C GLN A 150 2.79 27.11 5.44
N GLY A 151 3.15 26.16 4.54
CA GLY A 151 4.03 25.05 4.87
C GLY A 151 4.31 24.10 3.73
N ASN A 152 5.14 23.14 4.06
CA ASN A 152 5.46 21.99 3.21
C ASN A 152 5.47 20.74 4.11
N TRP A 153 4.58 19.81 3.84
CA TRP A 153 4.40 18.57 4.59
C TRP A 153 4.60 17.40 3.64
N GLU A 154 5.14 16.32 4.14
CA GLU A 154 5.39 15.10 3.37
C GLU A 154 5.03 13.90 4.23
N ASP A 155 4.39 12.93 3.61
CA ASP A 155 4.04 11.67 4.23
C ASP A 155 4.15 10.52 3.24
N ASN A 156 4.25 9.28 3.73
CA ASN A 156 4.40 8.10 2.91
C ASN A 156 3.27 7.12 3.19
N PHE A 157 2.79 6.45 2.16
CA PHE A 157 1.77 5.42 2.28
C PHE A 157 2.04 4.25 1.34
N THR A 158 1.39 3.15 1.62
CA THR A 158 1.51 1.94 0.81
C THR A 158 0.15 1.44 0.37
N ILE A 159 0.08 0.86 -0.83
CA ILE A 159 -1.10 0.20 -1.35
C ILE A 159 -0.71 -1.21 -1.75
N GLU A 160 -1.47 -2.20 -1.33
CA GLU A 160 -1.30 -3.58 -1.75
C GLU A 160 -1.91 -3.80 -3.14
N ALA A 161 -1.15 -4.40 -4.04
CA ALA A 161 -1.62 -4.80 -5.36
C ALA A 161 -1.98 -6.29 -5.39
N HIS A 162 -3.00 -6.62 -6.16
CA HIS A 162 -3.53 -7.96 -6.29
C HIS A 162 -3.26 -8.52 -7.69
N ALA A 163 -2.90 -9.80 -7.78
CA ALA A 163 -2.66 -10.48 -9.04
C ALA A 163 -3.07 -11.96 -8.97
N PRO A 164 -3.38 -12.62 -10.09
CA PRO A 164 -3.60 -14.06 -10.11
C PRO A 164 -2.28 -14.82 -9.99
N VAL A 165 -2.28 -15.91 -9.23
CA VAL A 165 -1.16 -16.84 -9.11
C VAL A 165 -1.63 -18.23 -9.51
N PHE A 166 -1.23 -18.68 -10.70
CA PHE A 166 -1.65 -20.00 -11.20
C PHE A 166 -0.74 -21.12 -10.73
N VAL A 167 -1.37 -22.15 -10.17
CA VAL A 167 -0.70 -23.38 -9.75
C VAL A 167 -1.28 -24.57 -10.54
N ALA A 168 -0.42 -25.28 -11.25
CA ALA A 168 -0.78 -26.51 -11.95
C ALA A 168 -0.44 -27.73 -11.08
N SER A 169 -1.38 -28.68 -11.00
CA SER A 169 -1.23 -29.91 -10.22
C SER A 169 -1.82 -31.12 -10.91
N ASN A 170 -1.44 -32.33 -10.43
CA ASN A 170 -1.99 -33.61 -10.86
C ASN A 170 -1.96 -33.82 -12.39
N PRO A 171 -0.79 -33.74 -13.07
CA PRO A 171 -0.72 -33.99 -14.48
C PRO A 171 -1.09 -35.46 -14.79
N GLN A 172 -1.99 -35.63 -15.76
CA GLN A 172 -2.39 -36.95 -16.28
C GLN A 172 -2.06 -37.00 -17.76
N VAL A 173 -1.49 -38.09 -18.20
CA VAL A 173 -1.18 -38.36 -19.59
C VAL A 173 -2.22 -39.38 -20.10
N ILE A 174 -2.88 -39.05 -21.20
CA ILE A 174 -3.75 -39.92 -21.97
C ILE A 174 -3.06 -40.12 -23.32
N ASP A 175 -2.46 -41.26 -23.53
CA ASP A 175 -1.68 -41.62 -24.72
C ASP A 175 -2.46 -42.58 -25.62
N THR A 176 -1.81 -42.98 -26.72
CA THR A 176 -2.45 -43.81 -27.76
C THR A 176 -2.68 -45.26 -27.33
N ASP A 177 -1.85 -45.81 -26.45
CA ASP A 177 -1.93 -47.20 -25.97
C ASP A 177 -2.46 -47.30 -24.51
N ASP A 178 -2.85 -46.17 -23.90
CA ASP A 178 -3.45 -46.07 -22.58
C ASP A 178 -2.58 -46.64 -21.45
N ASN A 179 -1.24 -46.58 -21.62
CA ASN A 179 -0.29 -47.03 -20.59
C ASN A 179 0.08 -45.95 -19.59
N GLY A 180 -0.30 -44.65 -19.83
CA GLY A 180 -0.04 -43.50 -18.98
C GLY A 180 1.38 -42.94 -19.11
N THR A 181 2.14 -43.40 -20.09
CA THR A 181 3.49 -42.91 -20.39
C THR A 181 3.52 -42.40 -21.83
N TRP A 182 3.94 -41.18 -22.04
CA TRP A 182 4.03 -40.60 -23.38
C TRP A 182 5.34 -41.05 -24.04
N ASP A 183 5.30 -42.04 -24.94
CA ASP A 183 6.43 -42.60 -25.63
C ASP A 183 6.77 -41.83 -26.93
N ALA A 184 8.03 -42.02 -27.39
CA ALA A 184 8.51 -41.33 -28.59
C ALA A 184 7.74 -41.79 -29.85
N GLY A 185 7.10 -40.84 -30.53
CA GLY A 185 6.28 -41.05 -31.73
C GLY A 185 4.79 -41.21 -31.48
N GLU A 186 4.35 -41.13 -30.25
CA GLU A 186 2.93 -41.15 -29.88
C GLU A 186 2.33 -39.73 -29.80
N SER A 187 1.00 -39.70 -29.91
CA SER A 187 0.20 -38.52 -29.58
C SER A 187 -0.39 -38.71 -28.20
N ALA A 188 -0.28 -37.66 -27.36
CA ALA A 188 -0.84 -37.67 -26.01
C ALA A 188 -1.67 -36.41 -25.74
N THR A 189 -2.64 -36.53 -24.84
CA THR A 189 -3.34 -35.42 -24.21
C THR A 189 -2.87 -35.32 -22.76
N ILE A 190 -2.42 -34.13 -22.36
CA ILE A 190 -2.05 -33.87 -20.98
C ILE A 190 -3.19 -33.05 -20.33
N ILE A 191 -3.71 -33.58 -19.22
CA ILE A 191 -4.71 -32.91 -18.38
C ILE A 191 -4.03 -32.51 -17.10
N VAL A 192 -4.18 -31.21 -16.71
CA VAL A 192 -3.70 -30.68 -15.44
C VAL A 192 -4.82 -29.96 -14.72
N ASN A 193 -4.86 -30.06 -13.41
CA ASN A 193 -5.68 -29.18 -12.60
C ASN A 193 -4.96 -27.84 -12.46
N CYS A 194 -5.64 -26.74 -12.78
CA CYS A 194 -5.13 -25.39 -12.60
C CYS A 194 -5.99 -24.69 -11.53
N ALA A 195 -5.33 -24.13 -10.52
CA ALA A 195 -5.95 -23.28 -9.50
C ALA A 195 -5.35 -21.89 -9.57
N ASN A 196 -6.15 -20.88 -9.29
CA ASN A 196 -5.67 -19.53 -8.97
C ASN A 196 -5.54 -19.45 -7.44
N GLU A 197 -4.32 -19.28 -6.93
CA GLU A 197 -4.00 -19.11 -5.51
C GLU A 197 -3.69 -17.64 -5.17
N GLY A 198 -3.72 -16.75 -6.17
CA GLY A 198 -3.57 -15.32 -5.98
C GLY A 198 -4.87 -14.63 -5.53
N SER A 199 -4.76 -13.36 -5.19
CA SER A 199 -5.85 -12.57 -4.61
C SER A 199 -6.72 -11.85 -5.64
N ALA A 200 -6.29 -11.76 -6.91
CA ALA A 200 -7.09 -11.22 -8.00
C ALA A 200 -7.84 -12.30 -8.77
N ASP A 201 -9.06 -11.98 -9.19
CA ASP A 201 -9.82 -12.86 -10.09
C ASP A 201 -9.23 -12.85 -11.50
N PHE A 202 -9.31 -13.98 -12.18
CA PHE A 202 -8.86 -14.12 -13.55
C PHE A 202 -9.94 -14.77 -14.42
N ASN A 203 -10.50 -13.99 -15.33
CA ASN A 203 -11.62 -14.41 -16.18
C ASN A 203 -11.23 -15.05 -17.52
N TRP A 204 -9.93 -15.37 -17.71
CA TRP A 204 -9.40 -15.96 -18.93
C TRP A 204 -8.97 -17.40 -18.67
N TYR A 205 -9.05 -18.24 -19.73
CA TYR A 205 -8.48 -19.59 -19.64
C TYR A 205 -6.95 -19.49 -19.76
N PRO A 206 -6.20 -19.93 -18.76
CA PRO A 206 -4.74 -19.93 -18.85
C PRO A 206 -4.28 -20.82 -19.99
N GLY A 207 -3.37 -20.31 -20.81
CA GLY A 207 -2.68 -21.10 -21.83
C GLY A 207 -1.56 -21.92 -21.20
N ALA A 208 -1.38 -23.17 -21.62
CA ALA A 208 -0.24 -24.00 -21.22
C ALA A 208 0.69 -24.26 -22.42
N THR A 209 2.00 -24.15 -22.21
CA THR A 209 3.02 -24.55 -23.18
C THR A 209 3.93 -25.60 -22.55
N ILE A 210 4.33 -26.60 -23.36
CA ILE A 210 5.33 -27.61 -22.99
C ILE A 210 6.64 -27.21 -23.68
N SER A 211 7.70 -27.03 -22.91
CA SER A 211 9.04 -26.69 -23.39
C SER A 211 10.07 -27.77 -23.02
#